data_6a253b39a10b3130d7fa343f0793c7f3
#
_entry.id   6a253b39a10b3130d7fa343f0793c7f3
#
_cell.length_a   1.000
_cell.length_b   1.000
_cell.length_c   1.000
_cell.angle_alpha   90.00
_cell.angle_beta   90.00
_cell.angle_gamma   90.00
#
_symmetry.space_group_name_H-M   'P 1'
#
loop_
_entity.id
_entity.type
_entity.pdbx_description
1 polymer ?
#
loop_
_entity_poly.entity_id
_entity_poly.type
_entity_poly.pdbx_seq_one_letter_code
_entity_poly.pdbx_strand_id
1 'polypeptide(L)'
;MSAIKNKSQFVICGTDTDIGKTLISSFFVRGLNSFYWKPIQSGIESETDSQAVARLAKVNKAKIISEAYIFKEPVSPHWASEIDQKVINFQLLNLPNIDGSLIVETAGGLMVPITRNYLQIDQIKKWDIPVILVCKSGLGTLNPVSYTHLTLPTTSPV
;
A
#
# COMPACT_ATOMS: atom_id res chain seq x y z
N MET A 1 35.12 -0.11 1.31
CA MET A 1 34.13 0.50 2.23
C MET A 1 32.74 0.16 1.70
N SER A 2 32.06 -0.79 2.33
CA SER A 2 30.69 -1.16 1.98
C SER A 2 29.79 -0.04 2.48
N ALA A 3 29.19 0.72 1.55
CA ALA A 3 28.13 1.65 1.89
C ALA A 3 26.98 0.82 2.48
N ILE A 4 26.70 0.99 3.76
CA ILE A 4 25.46 0.50 4.38
C ILE A 4 24.34 1.21 3.64
N LYS A 5 23.75 0.54 2.65
CA LYS A 5 22.50 1.01 2.03
C LYS A 5 21.46 0.95 3.13
N ASN A 6 21.10 2.11 3.69
CA ASN A 6 19.94 2.20 4.57
C ASN A 6 18.73 1.67 3.81
N LYS A 7 18.24 0.50 4.22
CA LYS A 7 17.03 -0.11 3.66
C LYS A 7 15.85 0.70 4.17
N SER A 8 15.23 1.46 3.31
CA SER A 8 14.05 2.26 3.65
C SER A 8 12.79 1.49 3.26
N GLN A 9 11.86 1.35 4.19
CA GLN A 9 10.56 0.72 3.96
C GLN A 9 9.47 1.72 4.29
N PHE A 10 8.47 1.88 3.40
CA PHE A 10 7.35 2.79 3.59
C PHE A 10 6.06 2.16 3.11
N VAL A 11 4.97 2.47 3.82
CA VAL A 11 3.61 2.25 3.34
C VAL A 11 3.11 3.51 2.64
N ILE A 12 2.64 3.39 1.42
CA ILE A 12 1.86 4.43 0.74
C ILE A 12 0.38 4.10 0.95
N CYS A 13 -0.28 4.93 1.74
CA CYS A 13 -1.70 4.82 1.98
C CYS A 13 -2.41 6.08 1.50
N GLY A 14 -3.71 6.01 1.30
CA GLY A 14 -4.51 7.16 0.89
C GLY A 14 -5.63 7.46 1.84
N THR A 15 -6.20 8.66 1.71
CA THR A 15 -7.47 8.98 2.34
C THR A 15 -8.67 8.42 1.55
N ASP A 16 -8.43 8.05 0.27
CA ASP A 16 -9.46 7.54 -0.64
C ASP A 16 -8.84 6.70 -1.78
N THR A 17 -9.68 6.16 -2.66
CA THR A 17 -9.28 5.63 -3.98
C THR A 17 -8.95 6.80 -4.93
N ASP A 18 -8.21 6.53 -5.99
CA ASP A 18 -7.89 7.46 -7.11
C ASP A 18 -7.28 8.82 -6.72
N ILE A 19 -6.66 8.91 -5.55
CA ILE A 19 -5.99 10.13 -5.08
C ILE A 19 -4.52 10.22 -5.50
N GLY A 20 -4.03 9.26 -6.30
CA GLY A 20 -2.68 9.27 -6.81
C GLY A 20 -1.67 8.42 -6.04
N LYS A 21 -2.11 7.42 -5.23
CA LYS A 21 -1.20 6.49 -4.53
C LYS A 21 -0.17 5.88 -5.47
N THR A 22 -0.62 5.31 -6.57
CA THR A 22 0.20 4.62 -7.57
C THR A 22 1.23 5.55 -8.22
N LEU A 23 0.86 6.82 -8.45
CA LEU A 23 1.82 7.84 -8.95
C LEU A 23 2.90 8.14 -7.92
N ILE A 24 2.52 8.36 -6.66
CA ILE A 24 3.46 8.61 -5.55
C ILE A 24 4.33 7.38 -5.31
N SER A 25 3.74 6.18 -5.30
CA SER A 25 4.50 4.91 -5.22
C SER A 25 5.56 4.82 -6.31
N SER A 26 5.20 5.12 -7.56
CA SER A 26 6.14 5.06 -8.69
C SER A 26 7.30 6.06 -8.55
N PHE A 27 7.03 7.25 -8.01
CA PHE A 27 8.05 8.25 -7.71
C PHE A 27 9.07 7.72 -6.68
N PHE A 28 8.59 7.17 -5.55
CA PHE A 28 9.47 6.59 -4.53
C PHE A 28 10.20 5.35 -5.01
N VAL A 29 9.53 4.46 -5.74
CA VAL A 29 10.15 3.26 -6.32
C VAL A 29 11.31 3.63 -7.23
N ARG A 30 11.14 4.63 -8.09
CA ARG A 30 12.20 5.13 -8.97
C ARG A 30 13.32 5.82 -8.19
N GLY A 31 12.96 6.74 -7.28
CA GLY A 31 13.93 7.56 -6.54
C GLY A 31 14.82 6.74 -5.62
N LEU A 32 14.26 5.73 -4.95
CA LEU A 32 14.97 4.85 -4.03
C LEU A 32 15.51 3.57 -4.68
N ASN A 33 15.22 3.35 -5.97
CA ASN A 33 15.48 2.07 -6.65
C ASN A 33 14.96 0.87 -5.83
N SER A 34 13.76 1.04 -5.23
CA SER A 34 13.17 0.10 -4.28
C SER A 34 12.40 -1.02 -4.98
N PHE A 35 12.10 -2.06 -4.22
CA PHE A 35 11.02 -2.98 -4.55
C PHE A 35 9.67 -2.32 -4.33
N TYR A 36 8.66 -2.81 -5.04
CA TYR A 36 7.27 -2.42 -4.89
C TYR A 36 6.40 -3.63 -4.62
N TRP A 37 5.47 -3.48 -3.71
CA TRP A 37 4.50 -4.51 -3.40
C TRP A 37 3.12 -3.91 -3.11
N LYS A 38 2.12 -4.38 -3.82
CA LYS A 38 0.72 -4.14 -3.54
C LYS A 38 0.08 -5.46 -3.12
N PRO A 39 -0.07 -5.73 -1.82
CA PRO A 39 -0.53 -7.05 -1.34
C PRO A 39 -1.89 -7.45 -1.86
N ILE A 40 -2.81 -6.49 -2.03
CA ILE A 40 -4.17 -6.74 -2.52
C ILE A 40 -4.48 -5.80 -3.68
N GLN A 41 -4.82 -6.37 -4.83
CA GLN A 41 -5.38 -5.67 -5.99
C GLN A 41 -6.85 -6.02 -6.12
N SER A 42 -7.73 -5.02 -6.13
CA SER A 42 -9.15 -5.15 -6.48
C SER A 42 -9.41 -4.41 -7.79
N GLY A 43 -10.11 -5.08 -8.71
CA GLY A 43 -10.31 -4.59 -10.08
C GLY A 43 -9.13 -4.92 -11.01
N ILE A 44 -9.45 -5.56 -12.13
CA ILE A 44 -8.50 -5.98 -13.16
C ILE A 44 -8.97 -5.66 -14.58
N GLU A 45 -9.97 -4.79 -14.71
CA GLU A 45 -10.53 -4.40 -16.01
C GLU A 45 -9.57 -3.52 -16.83
N SER A 46 -8.55 -2.96 -16.18
CA SER A 46 -7.54 -2.12 -16.77
C SER A 46 -6.14 -2.53 -16.31
N GLU A 47 -5.14 -1.68 -16.55
CA GLU A 47 -3.79 -1.83 -16.03
C GLU A 47 -3.82 -1.90 -14.50
N THR A 48 -3.20 -2.94 -13.90
CA THR A 48 -3.08 -3.02 -12.43
C THR A 48 -2.08 -1.98 -11.90
N ASP A 49 -2.20 -1.65 -10.60
CA ASP A 49 -1.27 -0.68 -9.99
C ASP A 49 0.19 -1.14 -10.09
N SER A 50 0.45 -2.45 -9.94
CA SER A 50 1.79 -3.01 -10.12
C SER A 50 2.33 -2.81 -11.54
N GLN A 51 1.49 -2.97 -12.55
CA GLN A 51 1.86 -2.72 -13.94
C GLN A 51 2.11 -1.23 -14.18
N ALA A 52 1.24 -0.37 -13.65
CA ALA A 52 1.37 1.07 -13.74
C ALA A 52 2.67 1.56 -13.08
N VAL A 53 2.99 1.06 -11.87
CA VAL A 53 4.26 1.39 -11.19
C VAL A 53 5.46 0.92 -12.00
N ALA A 54 5.44 -0.31 -12.52
CA ALA A 54 6.54 -0.81 -13.35
C ALA A 54 6.81 0.09 -14.56
N ARG A 55 5.75 0.53 -15.23
CA ARG A 55 5.80 1.42 -16.38
C ARG A 55 6.26 2.84 -16.02
N LEU A 56 5.65 3.43 -14.99
CA LEU A 56 5.92 4.83 -14.59
C LEU A 56 7.30 4.98 -13.95
N ALA A 57 7.68 4.08 -13.06
CA ALA A 57 8.99 4.10 -12.42
C ALA A 57 10.13 3.67 -13.35
N LYS A 58 9.81 3.01 -14.47
CA LYS A 58 10.79 2.45 -15.43
C LYS A 58 11.79 1.52 -14.72
N VAL A 59 11.30 0.69 -13.82
CA VAL A 59 12.12 -0.30 -13.09
C VAL A 59 11.99 -1.69 -13.70
N ASN A 60 12.99 -2.54 -13.42
CA ASN A 60 12.94 -3.92 -13.83
C ASN A 60 11.75 -4.63 -13.15
N LYS A 61 11.07 -5.51 -13.89
CA LYS A 61 9.96 -6.33 -13.38
C LYS A 61 10.34 -7.13 -12.11
N ALA A 62 11.62 -7.51 -11.97
CA ALA A 62 12.11 -8.16 -10.75
C ALA A 62 11.99 -7.30 -9.47
N LYS A 63 11.76 -5.99 -9.60
CA LYS A 63 11.47 -5.08 -8.49
C LYS A 63 9.99 -5.06 -8.10
N ILE A 64 9.11 -5.62 -8.91
CA ILE A 64 7.67 -5.69 -8.66
C ILE A 64 7.38 -7.05 -8.03
N ILE A 65 6.96 -7.02 -6.78
CA ILE A 65 6.58 -8.22 -6.03
C ILE A 65 5.12 -8.52 -6.36
N SER A 66 4.83 -9.79 -6.66
CA SER A 66 3.48 -10.22 -6.98
C SER A 66 2.52 -9.97 -5.82
N GLU A 67 1.30 -9.60 -6.16
CA GLU A 67 0.22 -9.44 -5.22
C GLU A 67 -0.07 -10.77 -4.49
N ALA A 68 -0.43 -10.68 -3.22
CA ALA A 68 -0.93 -11.84 -2.47
C ALA A 68 -2.35 -12.21 -2.92
N TYR A 69 -3.13 -11.19 -3.28
CA TYR A 69 -4.51 -11.35 -3.78
C TYR A 69 -4.79 -10.43 -4.95
N ILE A 70 -5.41 -11.00 -5.97
CA ILE A 70 -6.00 -10.29 -7.11
C ILE A 70 -7.47 -10.67 -7.15
N PHE A 71 -8.34 -9.68 -7.06
CA PHE A 71 -9.78 -9.80 -7.16
C PHE A 71 -10.30 -9.11 -8.43
N LYS A 72 -11.35 -9.67 -9.02
CA LYS A 72 -11.92 -9.17 -10.27
C LYS A 72 -12.60 -7.81 -10.09
N GLU A 73 -13.45 -7.72 -9.07
CA GLU A 73 -14.30 -6.55 -8.86
C GLU A 73 -13.54 -5.38 -8.23
N PRO A 74 -13.77 -4.14 -8.69
CA PRO A 74 -13.12 -2.93 -8.17
C PRO A 74 -13.83 -2.41 -6.90
N VAL A 75 -14.00 -3.28 -5.92
CA VAL A 75 -14.62 -2.98 -4.63
C VAL A 75 -13.62 -3.21 -3.49
N SER A 76 -14.03 -2.91 -2.25
CA SER A 76 -13.17 -3.14 -1.08
C SER A 76 -12.76 -4.61 -0.95
N PRO A 77 -11.54 -4.89 -0.42
CA PRO A 77 -10.99 -6.25 -0.35
C PRO A 77 -11.93 -7.29 0.27
N HIS A 78 -12.63 -6.94 1.39
CA HIS A 78 -13.55 -7.86 2.03
C HIS A 78 -14.69 -8.29 1.09
N TRP A 79 -15.28 -7.32 0.36
CA TRP A 79 -16.38 -7.61 -0.54
C TRP A 79 -15.89 -8.32 -1.81
N ALA A 80 -14.78 -7.89 -2.38
CA ALA A 80 -14.17 -8.57 -3.53
C ALA A 80 -13.82 -10.03 -3.22
N SER A 81 -13.30 -10.30 -2.01
CA SER A 81 -12.98 -11.66 -1.58
C SER A 81 -14.23 -12.54 -1.39
N GLU A 82 -15.33 -11.95 -0.88
CA GLU A 82 -16.62 -12.66 -0.78
C GLU A 82 -17.21 -13.00 -2.15
N ILE A 83 -17.16 -12.06 -3.11
CA ILE A 83 -17.61 -12.28 -4.49
C ILE A 83 -16.78 -13.40 -5.14
N ASP A 84 -15.46 -13.35 -5.01
CA ASP A 84 -14.55 -14.37 -5.57
C ASP A 84 -14.50 -15.67 -4.74
N GLN A 85 -15.28 -15.76 -3.64
CA GLN A 85 -15.32 -16.90 -2.72
C GLN A 85 -13.92 -17.28 -2.18
N LYS A 86 -13.07 -16.29 -1.95
CA LYS A 86 -11.70 -16.44 -1.41
C LYS A 86 -11.62 -15.97 0.02
N VAL A 87 -10.89 -16.70 0.85
CA VAL A 87 -10.59 -16.29 2.23
C VAL A 87 -9.24 -15.60 2.27
N ILE A 88 -9.18 -14.42 2.88
CA ILE A 88 -7.92 -13.68 3.03
C ILE A 88 -7.14 -14.28 4.21
N ASN A 89 -5.98 -14.87 3.90
CA ASN A 89 -5.01 -15.34 4.90
C ASN A 89 -4.02 -14.22 5.22
N PHE A 90 -4.04 -13.71 6.44
CA PHE A 90 -3.19 -12.61 6.90
C PHE A 90 -1.69 -12.95 6.91
N GLN A 91 -1.30 -14.22 6.87
CA GLN A 91 0.11 -14.60 6.75
C GLN A 91 0.68 -14.19 5.38
N LEU A 92 -0.14 -14.19 4.34
CA LEU A 92 0.26 -13.73 3.00
C LEU A 92 0.38 -12.21 2.90
N LEU A 93 -0.14 -11.47 3.90
CA LEU A 93 -0.01 -10.02 4.00
C LEU A 93 1.18 -9.57 4.87
N ASN A 94 2.03 -10.49 5.34
CA ASN A 94 3.28 -10.12 6.00
C ASN A 94 4.25 -9.48 4.99
N LEU A 95 5.08 -8.55 5.48
CA LEU A 95 6.09 -7.90 4.64
C LEU A 95 7.00 -8.96 4.00
N PRO A 96 7.29 -8.85 2.70
CA PRO A 96 8.19 -9.78 2.02
C PRO A 96 9.62 -9.61 2.55
N ASN A 97 10.31 -10.74 2.72
CA ASN A 97 11.72 -10.73 3.09
C ASN A 97 12.57 -10.46 1.84
N ILE A 98 13.06 -9.23 1.72
CA ILE A 98 13.83 -8.77 0.58
C ILE A 98 15.13 -8.09 1.01
N ASP A 99 16.11 -8.12 0.14
CA ASP A 99 17.36 -7.37 0.35
C ASP A 99 17.29 -6.02 -0.40
N GLY A 100 16.69 -5.01 0.23
CA GLY A 100 16.56 -3.67 -0.36
C GLY A 100 15.47 -2.83 0.28
N SER A 101 15.30 -1.63 -0.25
CA SER A 101 14.19 -0.75 0.13
C SER A 101 12.86 -1.28 -0.44
N LEU A 102 11.76 -1.01 0.24
CA LEU A 102 10.42 -1.48 -0.11
C LEU A 102 9.38 -0.36 -0.04
N ILE A 103 8.59 -0.26 -1.08
CA ILE A 103 7.37 0.54 -1.08
C ILE A 103 6.17 -0.41 -1.09
N VAL A 104 5.32 -0.31 -0.06
CA VAL A 104 4.08 -1.07 0.06
C VAL A 104 2.92 -0.14 -0.25
N GLU A 105 2.07 -0.48 -1.21
CA GLU A 105 0.87 0.30 -1.53
C GLU A 105 -0.39 -0.39 -1.02
N THR A 106 -1.24 0.36 -0.30
CA THR A 106 -2.50 -0.18 0.23
C THR A 106 -3.62 -0.18 -0.82
N ALA A 107 -4.57 -1.09 -0.65
CA ALA A 107 -5.84 -1.06 -1.37
C ALA A 107 -6.78 -0.03 -0.72
N GLY A 108 -7.07 1.05 -1.43
CA GLY A 108 -7.96 2.11 -0.93
C GLY A 108 -7.38 2.95 0.22
N GLY A 109 -8.25 3.42 1.10
CA GLY A 109 -7.93 4.29 2.24
C GLY A 109 -7.71 3.52 3.55
N LEU A 110 -7.38 4.28 4.61
CA LEU A 110 -7.06 3.73 5.95
C LEU A 110 -8.18 2.88 6.56
N MET A 111 -9.42 3.30 6.36
CA MET A 111 -10.59 2.64 6.95
C MET A 111 -11.23 1.60 6.04
N VAL A 112 -10.59 1.27 4.92
CA VAL A 112 -11.07 0.23 4.01
C VAL A 112 -10.99 -1.14 4.70
N PRO A 113 -12.08 -1.92 4.74
CA PRO A 113 -12.06 -3.24 5.34
C PRO A 113 -11.34 -4.26 4.43
N ILE A 114 -10.35 -4.93 5.02
CA ILE A 114 -9.69 -6.11 4.42
C ILE A 114 -10.58 -7.34 4.63
N THR A 115 -11.16 -7.45 5.82
CA THR A 115 -12.24 -8.39 6.14
C THR A 115 -13.33 -7.64 6.92
N ARG A 116 -14.45 -8.29 7.24
CA ARG A 116 -15.54 -7.64 7.99
C ARG A 116 -15.10 -7.08 9.36
N ASN A 117 -14.04 -7.64 9.95
CA ASN A 117 -13.59 -7.31 11.31
C ASN A 117 -12.12 -6.82 11.34
N TYR A 118 -11.52 -6.50 10.18
CA TYR A 118 -10.12 -6.10 10.11
C TYR A 118 -9.94 -5.05 9.01
N LEU A 119 -9.45 -3.90 9.40
CA LEU A 119 -9.30 -2.74 8.52
C LEU A 119 -7.87 -2.64 7.96
N GLN A 120 -7.72 -1.84 6.91
CA GLN A 120 -6.41 -1.53 6.33
C GLN A 120 -5.45 -0.93 7.37
N ILE A 121 -5.97 -0.09 8.27
CA ILE A 121 -5.18 0.53 9.33
C ILE A 121 -4.62 -0.49 10.32
N ASP A 122 -5.36 -1.57 10.60
CA ASP A 122 -4.88 -2.64 11.49
C ASP A 122 -3.70 -3.39 10.85
N GLN A 123 -3.76 -3.59 9.53
CA GLN A 123 -2.66 -4.19 8.78
C GLN A 123 -1.43 -3.26 8.74
N ILE A 124 -1.64 -1.96 8.55
CA ILE A 124 -0.56 -0.96 8.59
C ILE A 124 0.13 -0.97 9.96
N LYS A 125 -0.64 -0.99 11.06
CA LYS A 125 -0.09 -1.11 12.41
C LYS A 125 0.75 -2.37 12.60
N LYS A 126 0.29 -3.50 12.04
CA LYS A 126 1.01 -4.77 12.12
C LYS A 126 2.32 -4.74 11.35
N TRP A 127 2.42 -4.01 10.26
CA TRP A 127 3.67 -3.86 9.51
C TRP A 127 4.70 -3.03 10.25
N ASP A 128 4.27 -2.09 11.09
CA ASP A 128 5.13 -1.25 11.96
C ASP A 128 6.26 -0.56 11.19
N ILE A 129 5.95 -0.01 10.03
CA ILE A 129 6.87 0.78 9.20
C ILE A 129 6.27 2.15 8.89
N PRO A 130 7.09 3.19 8.61
CA PRO A 130 6.62 4.54 8.33
C PRO A 130 5.57 4.60 7.23
N VAL A 131 4.57 5.48 7.40
CA VAL A 131 3.45 5.67 6.48
C VAL A 131 3.56 7.02 5.80
N ILE A 132 3.38 7.02 4.48
CA ILE A 132 3.19 8.21 3.67
C ILE A 132 1.72 8.26 3.30
N LEU A 133 1.00 9.25 3.83
CA LEU A 133 -0.41 9.44 3.56
C LEU A 133 -0.60 10.37 2.36
N VAL A 134 -1.20 9.84 1.31
CA VAL A 134 -1.59 10.59 0.11
C VAL A 134 -3.01 11.11 0.30
N CYS A 135 -3.19 12.42 0.17
CA CYS A 135 -4.48 13.06 0.34
C CYS A 135 -4.70 14.15 -0.72
N LYS A 136 -5.98 14.48 -0.98
CA LYS A 136 -6.34 15.61 -1.84
C LYS A 136 -6.05 16.92 -1.13
N SER A 137 -5.54 17.93 -1.86
CA SER A 137 -5.49 19.30 -1.39
C SER A 137 -6.87 19.95 -1.58
N GLY A 138 -7.75 19.86 -0.59
CA GLY A 138 -9.09 20.40 -0.71
C GLY A 138 -9.87 20.44 0.59
N LEU A 139 -11.03 21.08 0.56
CA LEU A 139 -11.94 21.15 1.69
C LEU A 139 -12.36 19.72 2.12
N GLY A 140 -12.33 19.43 3.42
CA GLY A 140 -12.70 18.12 3.98
C GLY A 140 -11.56 17.14 4.18
N THR A 141 -10.34 17.39 3.67
CA THR A 141 -9.19 16.51 3.81
C THR A 141 -8.74 16.33 5.27
N LEU A 142 -8.97 17.31 6.13
CA LEU A 142 -8.60 17.23 7.55
C LEU A 142 -9.30 16.09 8.30
N ASN A 143 -10.55 15.76 7.95
CA ASN A 143 -11.29 14.67 8.60
C ASN A 143 -10.59 13.31 8.42
N PRO A 144 -10.29 12.83 7.21
CA PRO A 144 -9.54 11.59 7.03
C PRO A 144 -8.13 11.63 7.64
N VAL A 145 -7.44 12.77 7.59
CA VAL A 145 -6.11 12.92 8.17
C VAL A 145 -6.16 12.85 9.70
N SER A 146 -7.17 13.40 10.35
CA SER A 146 -7.31 13.35 11.81
C SER A 146 -7.45 11.92 12.35
N TYR A 147 -7.99 10.98 11.57
CA TYR A 147 -8.06 9.58 11.98
C TYR A 147 -6.68 8.93 12.15
N THR A 148 -5.65 9.42 11.49
CA THR A 148 -4.29 8.91 11.63
C THR A 148 -3.73 9.16 13.02
N HIS A 149 -4.07 10.30 13.64
CA HIS A 149 -3.61 10.65 14.98
C HIS A 149 -4.23 9.78 16.08
N LEU A 150 -5.43 9.26 15.83
CA LEU A 150 -6.14 8.42 16.81
C LEU A 150 -5.65 6.96 16.82
N THR A 151 -4.96 6.54 15.77
CA THR A 151 -4.78 5.12 15.51
C THR A 151 -3.38 4.68 15.10
N LEU A 152 -2.52 5.58 14.64
CA LEU A 152 -1.12 5.28 14.32
C LEU A 152 -0.22 5.72 15.48
N PRO A 153 0.84 4.95 15.82
CA PRO A 153 1.84 5.41 16.75
C PRO A 153 2.49 6.68 16.19
N THR A 154 2.23 7.81 16.81
CA THR A 154 2.97 9.04 16.55
C THR A 154 4.34 8.88 17.17
N THR A 155 5.38 8.74 16.37
CA THR A 155 6.73 9.05 16.85
C THR A 155 6.74 10.55 17.09
N SER A 156 6.55 10.97 18.36
CA SER A 156 6.79 12.35 18.73
C SER A 156 8.26 12.65 18.46
N PRO A 157 8.59 13.71 17.72
CA PRO A 157 9.95 14.19 17.71
C PRO A 157 10.25 14.68 19.12
N VAL A 158 11.32 14.16 19.70
CA VAL A 158 11.96 14.70 20.92
C VAL A 158 12.64 15.99 20.56
#